data_44158bf79f8cfeb0381ec982ceedd444
#
_entry.id   44158bf79f8cfeb0381ec982ceedd444
#
_cell.length_a   1.000
_cell.length_b   1.000
_cell.length_c   1.000
_cell.angle_alpha   90.00
_cell.angle_beta   90.00
_cell.angle_gamma   90.00
#
_symmetry.space_group_name_H-M   'P 1'
#
loop_
_entity.id
_entity.type
_entity.pdbx_description
1 polymer ?
#
loop_
_entity_poly.entity_id
_entity_poly.type
_entity_poly.pdbx_seq_one_letter_code
_entity_poly.pdbx_strand_id
1 'polypeptide(L)'
;MMDNTRKRKIVRNFVIGYLLLQVLVIVLYLGFWAVHPGGFVVAENERMSPPPMFPDYQGVTIPYNIAPLNFRIDVPAEKCYAKIEGSEQGVFEYYGTNTICFKSKDWEQLTRANKGKAFFVTIATKIGDEWTKWAPFSVYISDQAIDSHLVYRLIEPGYEKWHIVGIYQRNLESFDEQPIIRNDMTGYNCMNCHSFCMGDPGQMMFHMRAANGGTYIVQDKKISKLNTKTKETISNMTYPFWHPSGRYITTSVNDIKQFFHSVKEKKMEVFDLESDVVVYDVKNKEILSKASLLTKDAFETFPAFSPDGKWLYFCTAPVQKMPENYDKVRYNLCRVAFDPDRGEISHPIDTLVRADSLSYTFPRISPDGRFLMYTETAYGQFPIWHPDAEIRMMDLENRTAVDMSALNSPDTDSYHSWSSNSDWVVFSSRRDNGLYTLPYICYIGKDGKPSKPFL
;
A
#
# COMPACT_ATOMS: atom_id res chain seq x y z
N MET A 1 -41.68 18.67 -63.79
CA MET A 1 -40.98 19.96 -63.61
C MET A 1 -41.36 20.54 -62.26
N MET A 2 -40.48 20.64 -61.29
CA MET A 2 -40.81 21.27 -60.01
C MET A 2 -40.89 22.79 -60.19
N ASP A 3 -42.04 23.39 -59.76
CA ASP A 3 -42.33 24.81 -59.86
C ASP A 3 -41.25 25.65 -59.22
N ASN A 4 -40.78 26.72 -59.89
CA ASN A 4 -39.70 27.62 -59.46
C ASN A 4 -39.97 28.22 -58.07
N THR A 5 -41.17 28.40 -57.67
CA THR A 5 -41.63 28.89 -56.38
C THR A 5 -41.32 27.90 -55.26
N ARG A 6 -41.45 26.61 -55.51
CA ARG A 6 -41.19 25.52 -54.57
C ARG A 6 -39.70 25.33 -54.38
N LYS A 7 -38.84 25.47 -55.43
CA LYS A 7 -37.38 25.46 -55.36
C LYS A 7 -36.86 26.62 -54.52
N ARG A 8 -37.38 27.83 -54.74
CA ARG A 8 -36.96 29.03 -53.96
C ARG A 8 -37.34 28.90 -52.48
N LYS A 9 -38.46 28.28 -52.15
CA LYS A 9 -38.87 28.05 -50.75
C LYS A 9 -37.97 27.01 -50.03
N ILE A 10 -37.54 25.95 -50.74
CA ILE A 10 -36.62 24.93 -50.23
C ILE A 10 -35.25 25.55 -49.99
N VAL A 11 -34.68 26.30 -50.94
CA VAL A 11 -33.38 26.97 -50.80
C VAL A 11 -33.41 27.99 -49.66
N ARG A 12 -34.45 28.78 -49.54
CA ARG A 12 -34.63 29.73 -48.44
C ARG A 12 -34.67 29.05 -47.09
N ASN A 13 -35.41 27.96 -46.94
CA ASN A 13 -35.48 27.20 -45.69
C ASN A 13 -34.16 26.55 -45.36
N PHE A 14 -33.37 26.09 -46.34
CA PHE A 14 -32.04 25.54 -46.17
C PHE A 14 -31.04 26.60 -45.68
N VAL A 15 -31.08 27.80 -46.29
CA VAL A 15 -30.24 28.94 -45.89
C VAL A 15 -30.59 29.41 -44.47
N ILE A 16 -31.88 29.49 -44.13
CA ILE A 16 -32.32 29.86 -42.78
C ILE A 16 -31.88 28.78 -41.77
N GLY A 17 -32.02 27.50 -42.07
CA GLY A 17 -31.56 26.39 -41.21
C GLY A 17 -30.05 26.42 -40.98
N TYR A 18 -29.25 26.70 -42.02
CA TYR A 18 -27.82 26.83 -41.94
C TYR A 18 -27.39 28.03 -41.06
N LEU A 19 -28.03 29.18 -41.22
CA LEU A 19 -27.79 30.36 -40.40
C LEU A 19 -28.15 30.14 -38.92
N LEU A 20 -29.26 29.47 -38.66
CA LEU A 20 -29.65 29.08 -37.29
C LEU A 20 -28.66 28.12 -36.64
N LEU A 21 -28.13 27.16 -37.42
CA LEU A 21 -27.09 26.24 -36.95
C LEU A 21 -25.78 26.99 -36.61
N GLN A 22 -25.37 27.94 -37.45
CA GLN A 22 -24.21 28.76 -37.17
C GLN A 22 -24.38 29.63 -35.93
N VAL A 23 -25.55 30.25 -35.75
CA VAL A 23 -25.87 31.02 -34.53
C VAL A 23 -25.84 30.12 -33.30
N LEU A 24 -26.38 28.90 -33.38
CA LEU A 24 -26.34 27.93 -32.30
C LEU A 24 -24.91 27.55 -31.95
N VAL A 25 -24.05 27.27 -32.95
CA VAL A 25 -22.61 26.95 -32.74
C VAL A 25 -21.89 28.13 -32.09
N ILE A 26 -22.18 29.37 -32.55
CA ILE A 26 -21.56 30.58 -31.94
C ILE A 26 -22.05 30.76 -30.51
N VAL A 27 -23.32 30.55 -30.21
CA VAL A 27 -23.86 30.65 -28.84
C VAL A 27 -23.27 29.58 -27.95
N LEU A 28 -23.14 28.34 -28.43
CA LEU A 28 -22.48 27.26 -27.70
C LEU A 28 -20.99 27.53 -27.49
N TYR A 29 -20.31 28.09 -28.50
CA TYR A 29 -18.91 28.48 -28.42
C TYR A 29 -18.71 29.64 -27.43
N LEU A 30 -19.52 30.70 -27.52
CA LEU A 30 -19.45 31.81 -26.57
C LEU A 30 -19.88 31.39 -25.16
N GLY A 31 -20.86 30.50 -25.03
CA GLY A 31 -21.26 29.89 -23.76
C GLY A 31 -20.15 29.04 -23.16
N PHE A 32 -19.48 28.26 -23.99
CA PHE A 32 -18.29 27.49 -23.56
C PHE A 32 -17.18 28.41 -23.06
N TRP A 33 -16.84 29.49 -23.77
CA TRP A 33 -15.86 30.49 -23.35
C TRP A 33 -16.29 31.33 -22.15
N ALA A 34 -17.57 31.60 -21.98
CA ALA A 34 -18.10 32.27 -20.80
C ALA A 34 -18.03 31.39 -19.52
N VAL A 35 -18.10 30.07 -19.70
CA VAL A 35 -18.00 29.10 -18.61
C VAL A 35 -16.55 28.66 -18.38
N HIS A 36 -15.70 28.73 -19.42
CA HIS A 36 -14.28 28.37 -19.39
C HIS A 36 -13.45 29.55 -19.89
N PRO A 37 -13.27 30.61 -19.10
CA PRO A 37 -12.36 31.68 -19.48
C PRO A 37 -10.96 31.11 -19.61
N GLY A 38 -10.52 30.91 -20.85
CA GLY A 38 -9.16 30.49 -21.15
C GLY A 38 -8.21 31.62 -20.73
N GLY A 39 -7.52 31.43 -19.66
CA GLY A 39 -6.52 32.35 -19.15
C GLY A 39 -6.33 32.23 -17.65
N PHE A 40 -5.12 32.47 -17.21
CA PHE A 40 -4.74 32.54 -15.81
C PHE A 40 -5.72 33.44 -15.04
N VAL A 41 -6.34 32.90 -14.02
CA VAL A 41 -7.21 33.67 -13.14
C VAL A 41 -6.36 34.71 -12.43
N VAL A 42 -6.65 35.98 -12.66
CA VAL A 42 -6.05 37.10 -11.90
C VAL A 42 -6.65 37.01 -10.49
N ALA A 43 -5.84 36.55 -9.54
CA ALA A 43 -6.28 36.45 -8.15
C ALA A 43 -6.05 37.80 -7.45
N GLU A 44 -7.05 38.21 -6.70
CA GLU A 44 -7.00 39.45 -5.90
C GLU A 44 -6.20 39.24 -4.61
N ASN A 45 -6.15 37.99 -4.12
CA ASN A 45 -5.47 37.60 -2.90
C ASN A 45 -4.43 36.50 -3.16
N GLU A 46 -3.31 36.51 -2.43
CA GLU A 46 -2.30 35.48 -2.47
C GLU A 46 -2.08 34.84 -1.07
N ARG A 47 -1.90 33.54 -1.03
CA ARG A 47 -1.50 32.79 0.15
C ARG A 47 -0.08 32.29 0.00
N MET A 48 0.71 32.39 1.06
CA MET A 48 2.13 31.97 1.07
C MET A 48 2.32 30.46 1.31
N SER A 49 1.22 29.72 1.58
CA SER A 49 1.22 28.26 1.75
C SER A 49 0.38 27.59 0.66
N PRO A 50 0.68 26.34 0.29
CA PRO A 50 -0.22 25.53 -0.53
C PRO A 50 -1.57 25.32 0.17
N PRO A 51 -2.66 25.02 -0.57
CA PRO A 51 -3.96 24.76 0.03
C PRO A 51 -3.95 23.44 0.80
N PRO A 52 -4.70 23.33 1.91
CA PRO A 52 -4.98 22.03 2.50
C PRO A 52 -5.72 21.15 1.49
N MET A 53 -5.32 19.88 1.39
CA MET A 53 -5.86 18.93 0.42
C MET A 53 -5.89 17.51 0.96
N PHE A 54 -6.75 16.68 0.36
CA PHE A 54 -6.80 15.25 0.65
C PHE A 54 -6.93 14.42 -0.66
N PRO A 55 -6.09 13.40 -0.87
CA PRO A 55 -4.85 13.13 -0.14
C PRO A 55 -3.81 14.24 -0.27
N ASP A 56 -2.86 14.34 0.68
CA ASP A 56 -1.80 15.35 0.63
C ASP A 56 -0.63 14.90 -0.26
N TYR A 57 -0.60 15.43 -1.48
CA TYR A 57 0.43 15.12 -2.48
C TYR A 57 1.54 16.17 -2.58
N GLN A 58 1.62 17.12 -1.64
CA GLN A 58 2.65 18.15 -1.65
C GLN A 58 4.03 17.54 -1.38
N GLY A 59 4.97 17.71 -2.31
CA GLY A 59 6.36 17.28 -2.16
C GLY A 59 6.57 15.76 -2.15
N VAL A 60 5.60 14.97 -2.58
CA VAL A 60 5.74 13.51 -2.69
C VAL A 60 6.57 13.13 -3.92
N THR A 61 7.18 11.94 -3.88
CA THR A 61 7.80 11.29 -5.05
C THR A 61 6.91 10.15 -5.50
N ILE A 62 6.54 10.14 -6.78
CA ILE A 62 5.65 9.14 -7.38
C ILE A 62 6.36 8.34 -8.48
N PRO A 63 5.97 7.09 -8.75
CA PRO A 63 6.41 6.38 -9.92
C PRO A 63 5.74 6.94 -11.18
N TYR A 64 6.45 6.92 -12.30
CA TYR A 64 5.92 7.46 -13.56
C TYR A 64 4.73 6.67 -14.13
N ASN A 65 4.52 5.45 -13.67
CA ASN A 65 3.46 4.54 -14.12
C ASN A 65 2.30 4.38 -13.12
N ILE A 66 2.14 5.34 -12.21
CA ILE A 66 1.02 5.32 -11.24
C ILE A 66 -0.27 5.87 -11.88
N ALA A 67 -1.43 5.42 -11.39
CA ALA A 67 -2.74 6.00 -11.72
C ALA A 67 -2.81 7.50 -11.34
N PRO A 68 -3.70 8.28 -11.96
CA PRO A 68 -3.84 9.70 -11.67
C PRO A 68 -4.02 10.01 -10.19
N LEU A 69 -3.20 10.92 -9.66
CA LEU A 69 -3.32 11.42 -8.30
C LEU A 69 -4.46 12.43 -8.18
N ASN A 70 -5.68 11.96 -8.17
CA ASN A 70 -6.85 12.81 -7.96
C ASN A 70 -6.89 13.27 -6.50
N PHE A 71 -7.22 14.55 -6.28
CA PHE A 71 -7.27 15.12 -4.92
C PHE A 71 -8.38 16.15 -4.77
N ARG A 72 -8.77 16.39 -3.53
CA ARG A 72 -9.74 17.42 -3.15
C ARG A 72 -9.04 18.53 -2.39
N ILE A 73 -9.40 19.75 -2.68
CA ILE A 73 -9.00 20.93 -1.90
C ILE A 73 -9.97 21.07 -0.71
N ASP A 74 -9.42 21.06 0.51
CA ASP A 74 -10.20 21.11 1.75
C ASP A 74 -10.35 22.55 2.27
N VAL A 75 -10.80 23.44 1.36
CA VAL A 75 -11.24 24.79 1.73
C VAL A 75 -12.66 25.02 1.21
N PRO A 76 -13.46 25.85 1.90
CA PRO A 76 -14.76 26.27 1.38
C PRO A 76 -14.54 27.06 0.11
N ALA A 77 -14.82 26.49 -1.07
CA ALA A 77 -14.67 27.16 -2.36
C ALA A 77 -15.81 26.76 -3.29
N GLU A 78 -16.40 27.73 -3.95
CA GLU A 78 -17.45 27.55 -4.95
C GLU A 78 -16.86 27.04 -6.27
N LYS A 79 -15.65 27.53 -6.61
CA LYS A 79 -14.91 27.15 -7.80
C LYS A 79 -13.43 26.98 -7.49
N CYS A 80 -12.79 26.09 -8.22
CA CYS A 80 -11.37 25.86 -8.16
C CYS A 80 -10.77 25.88 -9.57
N TYR A 81 -9.64 26.53 -9.70
CA TYR A 81 -8.78 26.48 -10.87
C TYR A 81 -7.46 25.81 -10.46
N ALA A 82 -6.98 24.89 -11.28
CA ALA A 82 -5.69 24.26 -11.09
C ALA A 82 -4.89 24.31 -12.40
N LYS A 83 -3.65 24.80 -12.33
CA LYS A 83 -2.67 24.74 -13.41
C LYS A 83 -1.57 23.77 -13.02
N ILE A 84 -1.34 22.77 -13.87
CA ILE A 84 -0.33 21.74 -13.70
C ILE A 84 0.71 21.90 -14.80
N GLU A 85 1.97 22.08 -14.43
CA GLU A 85 3.07 22.37 -15.35
C GLU A 85 4.21 21.37 -15.13
N GLY A 86 4.51 20.55 -16.13
CA GLY A 86 5.68 19.68 -16.12
C GLY A 86 6.97 20.49 -16.30
N SER A 87 8.05 20.06 -15.68
CA SER A 87 9.37 20.71 -15.83
C SER A 87 9.89 20.70 -17.27
N GLU A 88 9.54 19.67 -18.05
CA GLU A 88 9.95 19.56 -19.46
C GLU A 88 8.80 19.80 -20.41
N GLN A 89 7.68 19.12 -20.19
CA GLN A 89 6.52 19.14 -21.09
C GLN A 89 5.22 18.96 -20.31
N GLY A 90 4.17 19.48 -20.91
CA GLY A 90 2.81 19.35 -20.45
C GLY A 90 2.37 20.52 -19.57
N VAL A 91 1.35 21.22 -20.05
CA VAL A 91 0.61 22.20 -19.28
C VAL A 91 -0.85 21.82 -19.37
N PHE A 92 -1.46 21.59 -18.22
CA PHE A 92 -2.86 21.20 -18.12
C PHE A 92 -3.58 22.14 -17.17
N GLU A 93 -4.80 22.49 -17.53
CA GLU A 93 -5.62 23.39 -16.74
C GLU A 93 -6.94 22.69 -16.39
N TYR A 94 -7.35 22.83 -15.15
CA TYR A 94 -8.63 22.36 -14.63
C TYR A 94 -9.43 23.51 -14.10
N TYR A 95 -10.71 23.48 -14.39
CA TYR A 95 -11.66 24.44 -13.90
C TYR A 95 -12.93 23.70 -13.44
N GLY A 96 -13.32 23.87 -12.19
CA GLY A 96 -14.47 23.14 -11.65
C GLY A 96 -14.71 23.42 -10.18
N THR A 97 -15.11 22.38 -9.47
CA THR A 97 -15.31 22.39 -8.02
C THR A 97 -13.96 22.16 -7.28
N ASN A 98 -14.03 21.89 -6.00
CA ASN A 98 -12.85 21.63 -5.16
C ASN A 98 -12.16 20.27 -5.43
N THR A 99 -12.65 19.43 -6.35
CA THR A 99 -12.06 18.13 -6.69
C THR A 99 -11.32 18.21 -8.01
N ILE A 100 -10.01 17.91 -7.99
CA ILE A 100 -9.15 17.87 -9.16
C ILE A 100 -9.03 16.43 -9.62
N CYS A 101 -9.51 16.14 -10.83
CA CYS A 101 -9.44 14.83 -11.46
C CYS A 101 -8.66 14.92 -12.76
N PHE A 102 -7.55 14.20 -12.85
CA PHE A 102 -6.74 14.14 -14.07
C PHE A 102 -7.38 13.21 -15.10
N LYS A 103 -7.35 13.61 -16.37
CA LYS A 103 -7.65 12.70 -17.47
C LYS A 103 -6.48 11.73 -17.63
N SER A 104 -6.73 10.44 -17.72
CA SER A 104 -5.70 9.40 -17.78
C SER A 104 -4.65 9.65 -18.86
N LYS A 105 -5.06 10.11 -20.06
CA LYS A 105 -4.13 10.42 -21.16
C LYS A 105 -3.22 11.60 -20.85
N ASP A 106 -3.74 12.66 -20.27
CA ASP A 106 -2.98 13.86 -19.90
C ASP A 106 -2.00 13.51 -18.77
N TRP A 107 -2.45 12.70 -17.82
CA TRP A 107 -1.62 12.21 -16.71
C TRP A 107 -0.46 11.35 -17.20
N GLU A 108 -0.73 10.36 -18.05
CA GLU A 108 0.32 9.50 -18.63
C GLU A 108 1.34 10.32 -19.43
N GLN A 109 0.89 11.29 -20.21
CA GLN A 109 1.77 12.20 -20.94
C GLN A 109 2.66 13.00 -19.97
N LEU A 110 2.08 13.59 -18.92
CA LEU A 110 2.78 14.37 -17.92
C LEU A 110 3.87 13.54 -17.22
N THR A 111 3.49 12.37 -16.69
CA THR A 111 4.41 11.53 -15.90
C THR A 111 5.53 10.94 -16.74
N ARG A 112 5.24 10.47 -17.96
CA ARG A 112 6.25 9.89 -18.86
C ARG A 112 7.23 10.92 -19.41
N ALA A 113 6.76 12.15 -19.71
CA ALA A 113 7.60 13.21 -20.25
C ALA A 113 8.51 13.84 -19.18
N ASN A 114 8.17 13.71 -17.90
CA ASN A 114 8.90 14.35 -16.80
C ASN A 114 9.55 13.32 -15.85
N LYS A 115 9.92 12.14 -16.33
CA LYS A 115 10.68 11.14 -15.55
C LYS A 115 11.98 11.72 -14.99
N GLY A 116 12.26 11.45 -13.72
CA GLY A 116 13.42 11.97 -13.00
C GLY A 116 13.34 13.47 -12.67
N LYS A 117 12.17 14.08 -12.88
CA LYS A 117 11.91 15.51 -12.68
C LYS A 117 10.63 15.75 -11.87
N ALA A 118 10.09 16.92 -11.91
CA ALA A 118 8.89 17.29 -11.19
C ALA A 118 7.82 17.90 -12.11
N PHE A 119 6.61 17.97 -11.61
CA PHE A 119 5.62 18.93 -12.09
C PHE A 119 5.19 19.81 -10.92
N PHE A 120 4.65 20.98 -11.28
CA PHE A 120 4.20 21.99 -10.32
C PHE A 120 2.70 22.17 -10.45
N VAL A 121 2.05 22.35 -9.32
CA VAL A 121 0.60 22.56 -9.24
C VAL A 121 0.35 23.92 -8.62
N THR A 122 -0.32 24.81 -9.36
CA THR A 122 -0.80 26.09 -8.88
C THR A 122 -2.30 26.04 -8.74
N ILE A 123 -2.82 26.36 -7.55
CA ILE A 123 -4.25 26.35 -7.25
C ILE A 123 -4.72 27.78 -7.03
N ALA A 124 -5.92 28.08 -7.55
CA ALA A 124 -6.70 29.24 -7.15
C ALA A 124 -8.13 28.81 -6.78
N THR A 125 -8.66 29.37 -5.71
CA THR A 125 -10.01 29.08 -5.21
C THR A 125 -10.85 30.34 -5.20
N LYS A 126 -12.16 30.22 -5.54
CA LYS A 126 -13.12 31.31 -5.53
C LYS A 126 -14.15 31.15 -4.42
N ILE A 127 -14.35 32.22 -3.65
CA ILE A 127 -15.40 32.35 -2.63
C ILE A 127 -16.12 33.68 -2.89
N GLY A 128 -17.41 33.62 -3.18
CA GLY A 128 -18.14 34.80 -3.65
C GLY A 128 -17.54 35.29 -4.97
N ASP A 129 -17.15 36.56 -5.06
CA ASP A 129 -16.52 37.14 -6.25
C ASP A 129 -15.00 37.18 -6.21
N GLU A 130 -14.38 36.81 -5.09
CA GLU A 130 -12.93 36.92 -4.88
C GLU A 130 -12.18 35.61 -5.20
N TRP A 131 -11.10 35.74 -5.96
CA TRP A 131 -10.16 34.66 -6.20
C TRP A 131 -8.96 34.76 -5.26
N THR A 132 -8.58 33.64 -4.67
CA THR A 132 -7.38 33.48 -3.86
C THR A 132 -6.44 32.48 -4.51
N LYS A 133 -5.23 32.93 -4.87
CA LYS A 133 -4.15 32.08 -5.36
C LYS A 133 -3.34 31.54 -4.18
N TRP A 134 -3.05 30.25 -4.21
CA TRP A 134 -2.23 29.56 -3.22
C TRP A 134 -0.79 29.40 -3.72
N ALA A 135 0.15 29.29 -2.79
CA ALA A 135 1.52 28.96 -3.16
C ALA A 135 1.58 27.65 -3.94
N PRO A 136 2.36 27.56 -5.01
CA PRO A 136 2.50 26.34 -5.78
C PRO A 136 3.21 25.26 -4.96
N PHE A 137 2.93 23.99 -5.28
CA PHE A 137 3.65 22.84 -4.75
C PHE A 137 4.16 21.95 -5.88
N SER A 138 5.18 21.16 -5.59
CA SER A 138 5.77 20.20 -6.53
C SER A 138 5.39 18.77 -6.19
N VAL A 139 5.36 17.93 -7.24
CA VAL A 139 5.33 16.47 -7.15
C VAL A 139 6.50 15.95 -7.98
N TYR A 140 7.36 15.14 -7.40
CA TYR A 140 8.51 14.55 -8.06
C TYR A 140 8.14 13.23 -8.74
N ILE A 141 8.64 13.00 -9.94
CA ILE A 141 8.39 11.79 -10.71
C ILE A 141 9.69 10.99 -10.76
N SER A 142 9.70 9.83 -10.14
CA SER A 142 10.82 8.90 -10.25
C SER A 142 10.96 8.37 -11.68
N ASP A 143 12.17 8.09 -12.12
CA ASP A 143 12.46 7.33 -13.33
C ASP A 143 12.24 5.81 -13.14
N GLN A 144 12.02 5.38 -11.89
CA GLN A 144 11.75 4.01 -11.52
C GLN A 144 10.25 3.71 -11.55
N ALA A 145 9.89 2.59 -12.19
CA ALA A 145 8.52 2.09 -12.17
C ALA A 145 8.18 1.46 -10.83
N ILE A 146 6.90 1.38 -10.51
CA ILE A 146 6.38 0.49 -9.47
C ILE A 146 5.76 -0.75 -10.13
N ASP A 147 5.65 -1.86 -9.37
CA ASP A 147 4.91 -3.05 -9.81
C ASP A 147 3.46 -2.67 -10.18
N SER A 148 2.94 -3.30 -11.21
CA SER A 148 1.61 -2.95 -11.75
C SER A 148 0.45 -3.26 -10.80
N HIS A 149 0.63 -4.15 -9.84
CA HIS A 149 -0.45 -4.58 -8.93
C HIS A 149 -0.01 -4.63 -7.48
N LEU A 150 -0.95 -4.29 -6.61
CA LEU A 150 -0.87 -4.46 -5.17
C LEU A 150 -1.97 -5.42 -4.71
N VAL A 151 -1.63 -6.34 -3.80
CA VAL A 151 -2.60 -7.24 -3.18
C VAL A 151 -2.71 -6.93 -1.69
N TYR A 152 -3.95 -6.83 -1.21
CA TYR A 152 -4.25 -6.51 0.18
C TYR A 152 -5.54 -7.16 0.66
N ARG A 153 -5.69 -7.24 1.97
CA ARG A 153 -6.94 -7.67 2.59
C ARG A 153 -7.81 -6.47 2.91
N LEU A 154 -9.06 -6.48 2.46
CA LEU A 154 -10.08 -5.55 2.93
C LEU A 154 -10.86 -6.15 4.09
N ILE A 155 -10.95 -5.41 5.19
CA ILE A 155 -11.75 -5.70 6.38
C ILE A 155 -12.08 -4.40 7.10
N GLU A 156 -13.32 -4.28 7.60
CA GLU A 156 -13.72 -3.13 8.39
C GLU A 156 -12.97 -3.06 9.74
N PRO A 157 -12.70 -1.85 10.26
CA PRO A 157 -12.01 -1.68 11.54
C PRO A 157 -12.71 -2.38 12.69
N GLY A 158 -11.94 -3.00 13.58
CA GLY A 158 -12.46 -3.67 14.77
C GLY A 158 -13.31 -4.91 14.49
N TYR A 159 -13.27 -5.45 13.26
CA TYR A 159 -14.08 -6.58 12.82
C TYR A 159 -15.61 -6.38 12.92
N GLU A 160 -16.08 -5.16 12.91
CA GLU A 160 -17.52 -4.84 13.04
C GLU A 160 -18.36 -5.43 11.90
N LYS A 161 -17.77 -5.54 10.72
CA LYS A 161 -18.39 -6.14 9.52
C LYS A 161 -17.55 -7.31 8.99
N TRP A 162 -17.17 -8.23 9.87
CA TRP A 162 -16.34 -9.39 9.51
C TRP A 162 -16.96 -10.27 8.39
N HIS A 163 -18.25 -10.15 8.11
CA HIS A 163 -18.94 -10.83 7.01
C HIS A 163 -18.59 -10.24 5.63
N ILE A 164 -17.89 -9.10 5.58
CA ILE A 164 -17.37 -8.51 4.34
C ILE A 164 -15.84 -8.47 4.44
N VAL A 165 -15.22 -9.60 4.14
CA VAL A 165 -13.76 -9.75 4.14
C VAL A 165 -13.31 -10.37 2.83
N GLY A 166 -12.23 -9.88 2.26
CA GLY A 166 -11.66 -10.46 1.05
C GLY A 166 -10.20 -10.08 0.83
N ILE A 167 -9.54 -10.84 -0.03
CA ILE A 167 -8.23 -10.52 -0.59
C ILE A 167 -8.49 -9.95 -1.98
N TYR A 168 -7.98 -8.74 -2.23
CA TYR A 168 -8.18 -7.98 -3.46
C TYR A 168 -6.85 -7.67 -4.11
N GLN A 169 -6.85 -7.60 -5.43
CA GLN A 169 -5.77 -7.02 -6.21
C GLN A 169 -6.21 -5.69 -6.80
N ARG A 170 -5.33 -4.71 -6.76
CA ARG A 170 -5.53 -3.39 -7.34
C ARG A 170 -4.45 -3.12 -8.38
N ASN A 171 -4.85 -2.70 -9.56
CA ASN A 171 -3.93 -2.19 -10.56
C ASN A 171 -3.48 -0.79 -10.15
N LEU A 172 -2.17 -0.58 -10.01
CA LEU A 172 -1.59 0.71 -9.61
C LEU A 172 -1.47 1.72 -10.76
N GLU A 173 -1.59 1.26 -12.02
CA GLU A 173 -1.58 2.12 -13.21
C GLU A 173 -2.98 2.60 -13.59
N SER A 174 -4.01 2.06 -12.95
CA SER A 174 -5.42 2.41 -13.12
C SER A 174 -6.15 2.40 -11.78
N PHE A 175 -7.48 2.55 -11.80
CA PHE A 175 -8.31 2.41 -10.59
C PHE A 175 -8.98 1.05 -10.49
N ASP A 176 -8.60 0.09 -11.33
CA ASP A 176 -9.20 -1.23 -11.35
C ASP A 176 -8.85 -2.02 -10.10
N GLU A 177 -9.86 -2.48 -9.40
CA GLU A 177 -9.77 -3.33 -8.24
C GLU A 177 -10.62 -4.58 -8.45
N GLN A 178 -10.05 -5.76 -8.19
CA GLN A 178 -10.76 -7.03 -8.36
C GLN A 178 -10.52 -7.93 -7.15
N PRO A 179 -11.55 -8.65 -6.69
CA PRO A 179 -11.37 -9.65 -5.65
C PRO A 179 -10.60 -10.87 -6.19
N ILE A 180 -9.58 -11.32 -5.47
CA ILE A 180 -8.97 -12.63 -5.68
C ILE A 180 -9.85 -13.70 -5.03
N ILE A 181 -10.30 -13.42 -3.79
CA ILE A 181 -11.25 -14.27 -3.07
C ILE A 181 -11.99 -13.44 -2.01
N ARG A 182 -13.30 -13.66 -1.89
CA ARG A 182 -14.14 -13.04 -0.86
C ARG A 182 -14.76 -14.10 0.04
N ASN A 183 -15.05 -13.74 1.27
CA ASN A 183 -15.59 -14.67 2.25
C ASN A 183 -17.05 -15.11 1.96
N ASP A 184 -17.84 -14.31 1.24
CA ASP A 184 -19.18 -14.70 0.76
C ASP A 184 -19.14 -15.90 -0.22
N MET A 185 -18.02 -16.08 -0.95
CA MET A 185 -17.78 -17.23 -1.82
C MET A 185 -17.44 -18.51 -1.04
N THR A 186 -17.18 -18.41 0.25
CA THR A 186 -16.65 -19.51 1.08
C THR A 186 -17.48 -19.79 2.34
N GLY A 187 -18.75 -19.37 2.35
CA GLY A 187 -19.62 -19.52 3.52
C GLY A 187 -19.22 -18.60 4.69
N TYR A 188 -18.77 -17.39 4.38
CA TYR A 188 -18.37 -16.35 5.32
C TYR A 188 -17.20 -16.73 6.24
N ASN A 189 -16.29 -17.59 5.77
CA ASN A 189 -15.08 -17.90 6.52
C ASN A 189 -14.09 -16.73 6.49
N CYS A 190 -13.46 -16.45 7.62
CA CYS A 190 -12.37 -15.49 7.69
C CYS A 190 -11.16 -15.99 6.90
N MET A 191 -10.54 -15.13 6.13
CA MET A 191 -9.34 -15.42 5.35
C MET A 191 -8.28 -14.33 5.53
N ASN A 192 -7.03 -14.75 5.57
CA ASN A 192 -5.88 -13.84 5.73
C ASN A 192 -4.56 -14.54 5.40
N CYS A 193 -3.45 -13.90 5.81
CA CYS A 193 -2.09 -14.42 5.69
C CYS A 193 -1.76 -14.84 4.25
N HIS A 194 -2.15 -14.01 3.27
CA HIS A 194 -1.76 -14.23 1.89
C HIS A 194 -0.29 -13.85 1.66
N SER A 195 0.38 -14.62 0.82
CA SER A 195 1.78 -14.38 0.45
C SER A 195 2.03 -14.92 -0.96
N PHE A 196 2.82 -14.20 -1.74
CA PHE A 196 3.21 -14.55 -3.10
C PHE A 196 4.69 -14.95 -3.13
N CYS A 197 5.04 -15.93 -3.93
CA CYS A 197 6.44 -16.29 -4.18
C CYS A 197 7.06 -15.24 -5.10
N MET A 198 7.95 -14.41 -4.59
CA MET A 198 8.64 -13.35 -5.35
C MET A 198 7.71 -12.47 -6.20
N GLY A 199 6.47 -12.23 -5.71
CA GLY A 199 5.47 -11.46 -6.43
C GLY A 199 4.79 -12.19 -7.60
N ASP A 200 5.07 -13.49 -7.83
CA ASP A 200 4.45 -14.28 -8.91
C ASP A 200 2.97 -14.53 -8.61
N PRO A 201 2.03 -14.00 -9.44
CA PRO A 201 0.60 -14.25 -9.25
C PRO A 201 0.20 -15.72 -9.48
N GLY A 202 1.03 -16.52 -10.14
CA GLY A 202 0.83 -17.94 -10.35
C GLY A 202 1.19 -18.81 -9.15
N GLN A 203 1.87 -18.24 -8.14
CA GLN A 203 2.32 -18.97 -6.96
C GLN A 203 2.05 -18.19 -5.68
N MET A 204 0.94 -18.51 -5.02
CA MET A 204 0.52 -17.85 -3.79
C MET A 204 0.01 -18.84 -2.75
N MET A 205 -0.04 -18.40 -1.52
CA MET A 205 -0.79 -19.05 -0.47
C MET A 205 -1.68 -18.09 0.30
N PHE A 206 -2.73 -18.62 0.92
CA PHE A 206 -3.53 -17.92 1.91
C PHE A 206 -4.10 -18.91 2.93
N HIS A 207 -4.55 -18.39 4.05
CA HIS A 207 -5.11 -19.20 5.13
C HIS A 207 -6.59 -18.88 5.35
N MET A 208 -7.43 -19.91 5.53
CA MET A 208 -8.82 -19.76 5.94
C MET A 208 -9.03 -20.32 7.35
N ARG A 209 -10.00 -19.77 8.06
CA ARG A 209 -10.45 -20.20 9.39
C ARG A 209 -11.86 -20.78 9.31
N ALA A 210 -12.36 -21.28 10.44
CA ALA A 210 -13.70 -21.89 10.63
C ALA A 210 -13.92 -23.14 9.76
N ALA A 211 -15.13 -23.35 9.23
CA ALA A 211 -15.54 -24.59 8.57
C ALA A 211 -14.64 -25.01 7.39
N ASN A 212 -14.14 -24.03 6.62
CA ASN A 212 -13.19 -24.27 5.53
C ASN A 212 -11.74 -24.07 5.96
N GLY A 213 -11.46 -24.10 7.26
CA GLY A 213 -10.13 -23.87 7.82
C GLY A 213 -9.04 -24.71 7.15
N GLY A 214 -7.87 -24.09 6.94
CA GLY A 214 -6.70 -24.72 6.34
C GLY A 214 -5.85 -23.71 5.56
N THR A 215 -4.67 -24.16 5.15
CA THR A 215 -3.76 -23.42 4.30
C THR A 215 -4.01 -23.80 2.84
N TYR A 216 -4.21 -22.81 1.99
CA TYR A 216 -4.45 -23.01 0.55
C TYR A 216 -3.22 -22.56 -0.21
N ILE A 217 -2.68 -23.42 -1.05
CA ILE A 217 -1.57 -23.13 -1.97
C ILE A 217 -2.13 -23.15 -3.38
N VAL A 218 -1.90 -22.06 -4.10
CA VAL A 218 -2.14 -21.92 -5.54
C VAL A 218 -0.79 -22.02 -6.23
N GLN A 219 -0.63 -23.01 -7.09
CA GLN A 219 0.57 -23.23 -7.89
C GLN A 219 0.20 -23.98 -9.17
N ASP A 220 0.79 -23.63 -10.30
CA ASP A 220 0.53 -24.27 -11.61
C ASP A 220 -0.97 -24.31 -11.96
N LYS A 221 -1.71 -23.24 -11.66
CA LYS A 221 -3.17 -23.12 -11.85
C LYS A 221 -3.99 -24.16 -11.07
N LYS A 222 -3.42 -24.78 -10.04
CA LYS A 222 -4.08 -25.71 -9.14
C LYS A 222 -4.16 -25.14 -7.74
N ILE A 223 -5.26 -25.42 -7.05
CA ILE A 223 -5.46 -25.06 -5.65
C ILE A 223 -5.36 -26.34 -4.84
N SER A 224 -4.49 -26.35 -3.85
CA SER A 224 -4.33 -27.44 -2.89
C SER A 224 -4.68 -26.94 -1.50
N LYS A 225 -5.54 -27.67 -0.79
CA LYS A 225 -5.83 -27.41 0.62
C LYS A 225 -4.98 -28.33 1.48
N LEU A 226 -4.26 -27.75 2.42
CA LEU A 226 -3.43 -28.47 3.38
C LEU A 226 -4.01 -28.34 4.78
N ASN A 227 -4.00 -29.45 5.52
CA ASN A 227 -4.17 -29.41 6.97
C ASN A 227 -2.79 -29.26 7.60
N THR A 228 -2.49 -28.02 8.01
CA THR A 228 -1.18 -27.68 8.58
C THR A 228 -1.15 -27.73 10.11
N LYS A 229 -2.29 -28.07 10.74
CA LYS A 229 -2.33 -28.42 12.16
C LYS A 229 -2.03 -29.90 12.33
N THR A 230 -0.84 -30.21 12.77
CA THR A 230 -0.34 -31.57 13.00
C THR A 230 -0.08 -31.81 14.51
N LYS A 231 0.48 -32.94 14.86
CA LYS A 231 0.96 -33.19 16.22
C LYS A 231 2.23 -32.41 16.57
N GLU A 232 2.92 -31.94 15.54
CA GLU A 232 4.20 -31.23 15.63
C GLU A 232 4.05 -29.73 15.60
N THR A 233 2.82 -29.23 15.32
CA THR A 233 2.54 -27.79 15.25
C THR A 233 1.49 -27.38 16.27
N ILE A 234 1.71 -26.24 16.92
CA ILE A 234 0.79 -25.65 17.91
C ILE A 234 -0.57 -25.34 17.26
N SER A 235 -0.52 -24.77 16.06
CA SER A 235 -1.71 -24.32 15.35
C SER A 235 -1.54 -24.46 13.82
N ASN A 236 -2.50 -23.93 13.07
CA ASN A 236 -2.35 -23.74 11.64
C ASN A 236 -1.31 -22.63 11.34
N MET A 237 -0.72 -22.69 10.17
CA MET A 237 0.27 -21.75 9.68
C MET A 237 -0.26 -20.32 9.58
N THR A 238 0.50 -19.34 10.09
CA THR A 238 0.25 -17.90 10.00
C THR A 238 1.51 -17.17 9.57
N TYR A 239 1.40 -15.91 9.15
CA TYR A 239 2.53 -15.07 8.73
C TYR A 239 3.51 -15.75 7.75
N PRO A 240 3.01 -16.31 6.63
CA PRO A 240 3.82 -17.07 5.71
C PRO A 240 4.76 -16.18 4.89
N PHE A 241 5.92 -16.74 4.54
CA PHE A 241 6.85 -16.14 3.58
C PHE A 241 7.47 -17.22 2.70
N TRP A 242 7.48 -16.99 1.38
CA TRP A 242 8.06 -17.92 0.43
C TRP A 242 9.58 -17.81 0.38
N HIS A 243 10.23 -18.96 0.27
CA HIS A 243 11.62 -19.02 -0.18
C HIS A 243 11.67 -18.69 -1.69
N PRO A 244 12.70 -17.96 -2.18
CA PRO A 244 12.77 -17.53 -3.58
C PRO A 244 12.74 -18.67 -4.59
N SER A 245 13.15 -19.89 -4.22
CA SER A 245 13.04 -21.07 -5.10
C SER A 245 11.60 -21.56 -5.30
N GLY A 246 10.62 -21.06 -4.57
CA GLY A 246 9.25 -21.56 -4.58
C GLY A 246 9.06 -22.97 -3.98
N ARG A 247 10.12 -23.59 -3.47
CA ARG A 247 10.08 -24.91 -2.86
C ARG A 247 9.66 -24.87 -1.38
N TYR A 248 10.10 -23.86 -0.66
CA TYR A 248 9.85 -23.77 0.78
C TYR A 248 8.95 -22.59 1.14
N ILE A 249 8.19 -22.74 2.21
CA ILE A 249 7.46 -21.68 2.87
C ILE A 249 7.87 -21.69 4.34
N THR A 250 8.35 -20.57 4.84
CA THR A 250 8.48 -20.38 6.27
C THR A 250 7.22 -19.74 6.82
N THR A 251 6.83 -20.10 8.02
CA THR A 251 5.60 -19.64 8.65
C THR A 251 5.70 -19.74 10.16
N SER A 252 4.89 -18.96 10.83
CA SER A 252 4.71 -19.06 12.27
C SER A 252 3.50 -19.93 12.58
N VAL A 253 3.56 -20.70 13.66
CA VAL A 253 2.44 -21.44 14.25
C VAL A 253 2.20 -20.89 15.66
N ASN A 254 1.06 -20.23 15.87
CA ASN A 254 0.81 -19.42 17.06
C ASN A 254 -0.48 -19.87 17.76
N ASP A 255 -0.42 -20.05 19.09
CA ASP A 255 -1.60 -20.00 19.93
C ASP A 255 -1.78 -18.56 20.39
N ILE A 256 -2.81 -17.88 19.87
CA ILE A 256 -3.05 -16.45 20.09
C ILE A 256 -4.22 -16.19 21.01
N LYS A 257 -4.11 -15.14 21.80
CA LYS A 257 -5.22 -14.51 22.49
C LYS A 257 -5.51 -13.14 21.90
N GLN A 258 -6.79 -12.82 21.83
CA GLN A 258 -7.27 -11.56 21.30
C GLN A 258 -8.28 -10.95 22.27
N PHE A 259 -8.14 -9.66 22.55
CA PHE A 259 -9.15 -8.91 23.27
C PHE A 259 -9.34 -7.50 22.70
N PHE A 260 -10.50 -6.92 23.00
CA PHE A 260 -10.90 -5.62 22.49
C PHE A 260 -10.88 -4.60 23.59
N HIS A 261 -10.37 -3.41 23.30
CA HIS A 261 -10.41 -2.27 24.18
C HIS A 261 -11.61 -1.36 23.83
N SER A 262 -12.14 -0.70 24.82
CA SER A 262 -13.19 0.33 24.64
C SER A 262 -12.64 1.70 24.23
N VAL A 263 -11.32 1.89 24.27
CA VAL A 263 -10.66 3.15 23.92
C VAL A 263 -10.52 3.29 22.39
N LYS A 264 -10.62 4.52 21.91
CA LYS A 264 -10.60 4.82 20.48
C LYS A 264 -9.25 4.53 19.83
N GLU A 265 -8.18 4.88 20.51
CA GLU A 265 -6.81 4.84 20.01
C GLU A 265 -6.27 3.42 19.89
N LYS A 266 -6.76 2.49 20.70
CA LYS A 266 -6.31 1.11 20.75
C LYS A 266 -7.50 0.17 20.83
N LYS A 267 -8.00 -0.27 19.66
CA LYS A 267 -9.23 -1.09 19.59
C LYS A 267 -9.01 -2.55 19.94
N MET A 268 -7.87 -3.11 19.58
CA MET A 268 -7.63 -4.54 19.66
C MET A 268 -6.19 -4.83 20.06
N GLU A 269 -6.01 -5.82 20.91
CA GLU A 269 -4.73 -6.40 21.27
C GLU A 269 -4.69 -7.88 20.85
N VAL A 270 -3.56 -8.31 20.30
CA VAL A 270 -3.29 -9.71 19.97
C VAL A 270 -1.91 -10.08 20.48
N PHE A 271 -1.82 -11.17 21.21
CA PHE A 271 -0.56 -11.67 21.74
C PHE A 271 -0.50 -13.19 21.68
N ASP A 272 0.72 -13.72 21.65
CA ASP A 272 0.99 -15.13 21.64
C ASP A 272 0.93 -15.71 23.06
N LEU A 273 0.31 -16.90 23.21
CA LEU A 273 0.48 -17.75 24.36
C LEU A 273 1.65 -18.72 24.13
N GLU A 274 1.79 -19.20 22.89
CA GLU A 274 2.89 -19.99 22.37
C GLU A 274 3.08 -19.65 20.90
N SER A 275 4.31 -19.63 20.41
CA SER A 275 4.60 -19.43 18.98
C SER A 275 5.95 -20.02 18.59
N ASP A 276 5.96 -20.73 17.46
CA ASP A 276 7.13 -21.32 16.85
C ASP A 276 7.25 -20.94 15.37
N VAL A 277 8.46 -20.99 14.83
CA VAL A 277 8.71 -20.83 13.40
C VAL A 277 9.00 -22.20 12.78
N VAL A 278 8.26 -22.53 11.72
CA VAL A 278 8.43 -23.77 10.97
C VAL A 278 8.72 -23.48 9.50
N VAL A 279 9.45 -24.41 8.86
CA VAL A 279 9.66 -24.42 7.40
C VAL A 279 8.96 -25.62 6.81
N TYR A 280 8.15 -25.37 5.79
CA TYR A 280 7.38 -26.37 5.06
C TYR A 280 7.96 -26.58 3.65
N ASP A 281 8.25 -27.83 3.27
CA ASP A 281 8.61 -28.22 1.91
C ASP A 281 7.34 -28.51 1.11
N VAL A 282 7.04 -27.62 0.15
CA VAL A 282 5.82 -27.70 -0.69
C VAL A 282 5.84 -28.94 -1.59
N LYS A 283 7.03 -29.32 -2.07
CA LYS A 283 7.21 -30.46 -2.97
C LYS A 283 6.99 -31.79 -2.23
N ASN A 284 7.61 -31.94 -1.07
CA ASN A 284 7.56 -33.17 -0.28
C ASN A 284 6.34 -33.21 0.65
N LYS A 285 5.67 -32.06 0.86
CA LYS A 285 4.50 -31.90 1.75
C LYS A 285 4.79 -32.24 3.19
N GLU A 286 5.91 -31.79 3.70
CA GLU A 286 6.37 -32.05 5.06
C GLU A 286 6.92 -30.79 5.75
N ILE A 287 6.87 -30.79 7.08
CA ILE A 287 7.54 -29.78 7.91
C ILE A 287 8.97 -30.25 8.14
N LEU A 288 9.92 -29.36 7.87
CA LEU A 288 11.36 -29.64 8.02
C LEU A 288 11.76 -29.40 9.48
N SER A 289 11.81 -30.44 10.33
CA SER A 289 12.18 -30.32 11.74
C SER A 289 13.56 -29.71 11.96
N LYS A 290 14.52 -29.98 11.06
CA LYS A 290 15.88 -29.43 11.11
C LYS A 290 15.99 -27.97 10.67
N ALA A 291 14.93 -27.42 10.09
CA ALA A 291 14.85 -26.02 9.69
C ALA A 291 13.82 -25.22 10.51
N SER A 292 13.22 -25.87 11.53
CA SER A 292 12.19 -25.27 12.36
C SER A 292 12.76 -24.85 13.71
N LEU A 293 12.29 -23.71 14.23
CA LEU A 293 12.60 -23.22 15.57
C LEU A 293 11.42 -23.58 16.46
N LEU A 294 11.57 -24.65 17.21
CA LEU A 294 10.56 -25.25 18.08
C LEU A 294 11.08 -25.22 19.50
N THR A 295 10.89 -24.12 20.20
CA THR A 295 11.40 -23.95 21.57
C THR A 295 10.25 -23.71 22.55
N LYS A 296 10.47 -24.07 23.83
CA LYS A 296 9.48 -23.82 24.90
C LYS A 296 9.81 -22.59 25.72
N ASP A 297 11.01 -22.07 25.57
CA ASP A 297 11.53 -20.98 26.39
C ASP A 297 11.43 -19.61 25.69
N ALA A 298 11.03 -19.61 24.43
CA ALA A 298 10.88 -18.40 23.64
C ALA A 298 9.62 -18.43 22.76
N PHE A 299 9.15 -17.25 22.40
CA PHE A 299 8.23 -17.02 21.30
C PHE A 299 9.03 -16.77 20.03
N GLU A 300 8.75 -17.47 18.93
CA GLU A 300 9.30 -17.24 17.61
C GLU A 300 8.17 -16.93 16.61
N THR A 301 8.33 -15.83 15.86
CA THR A 301 7.27 -15.38 14.94
C THR A 301 7.82 -14.55 13.76
N PHE A 302 6.95 -14.21 12.81
CA PHE A 302 7.22 -13.38 11.62
C PHE A 302 8.45 -13.78 10.83
N PRO A 303 8.56 -15.03 10.40
CA PRO A 303 9.71 -15.43 9.61
C PRO A 303 9.70 -14.84 8.20
N ALA A 304 10.90 -14.61 7.64
CA ALA A 304 11.10 -14.20 6.27
C ALA A 304 12.41 -14.73 5.71
N PHE A 305 12.43 -15.25 4.50
CA PHE A 305 13.66 -15.61 3.81
C PHE A 305 14.32 -14.37 3.18
N SER A 306 15.65 -14.40 3.12
CA SER A 306 16.40 -13.45 2.29
C SER A 306 16.14 -13.69 0.79
N PRO A 307 16.33 -12.66 -0.07
CA PRO A 307 16.14 -12.81 -1.52
C PRO A 307 17.07 -13.84 -2.18
N ASP A 308 18.24 -14.09 -1.60
CA ASP A 308 19.18 -15.13 -2.04
C ASP A 308 18.86 -16.53 -1.47
N GLY A 309 17.87 -16.62 -0.58
CA GLY A 309 17.41 -17.85 0.05
C GLY A 309 18.35 -18.44 1.09
N LYS A 310 19.42 -17.75 1.48
CA LYS A 310 20.46 -18.31 2.37
C LYS A 310 20.26 -17.97 3.84
N TRP A 311 19.33 -17.09 4.16
CA TRP A 311 19.04 -16.64 5.50
C TRP A 311 17.56 -16.74 5.80
N LEU A 312 17.24 -17.22 7.02
CA LEU A 312 15.92 -17.14 7.61
C LEU A 312 15.96 -16.09 8.71
N TYR A 313 15.22 -15.00 8.51
CA TYR A 313 15.00 -13.93 9.49
C TYR A 313 13.75 -14.25 10.30
N PHE A 314 13.73 -13.88 11.57
CA PHE A 314 12.59 -14.10 12.46
C PHE A 314 12.67 -13.20 13.69
N CYS A 315 11.57 -13.14 14.44
CA CYS A 315 11.51 -12.41 15.70
C CYS A 315 11.43 -13.40 16.85
N THR A 316 12.16 -13.16 17.94
CA THR A 316 12.12 -14.02 19.12
C THR A 316 12.10 -13.24 20.41
N ALA A 317 11.32 -13.69 21.40
CA ALA A 317 11.23 -13.10 22.73
C ALA A 317 11.22 -14.20 23.80
N PRO A 318 11.81 -13.97 24.98
CA PRO A 318 11.66 -14.89 26.11
C PRO A 318 10.19 -15.03 26.50
N VAL A 319 9.75 -16.26 26.79
CA VAL A 319 8.40 -16.54 27.27
C VAL A 319 8.11 -15.73 28.54
N GLN A 320 6.94 -15.13 28.60
CA GLN A 320 6.42 -14.40 29.75
C GLN A 320 5.26 -15.17 30.40
N LYS A 321 4.89 -14.79 31.61
CA LYS A 321 3.66 -15.27 32.23
C LYS A 321 2.46 -14.67 31.48
N MET A 322 1.85 -15.46 30.64
CA MET A 322 0.73 -15.02 29.80
C MET A 322 -0.62 -15.41 30.41
N PRO A 323 -1.67 -14.57 30.31
CA PRO A 323 -1.73 -13.29 29.64
C PRO A 323 -1.29 -12.09 30.47
N GLU A 324 -0.91 -12.25 31.73
CA GLU A 324 -0.72 -11.16 32.68
C GLU A 324 0.41 -10.19 32.31
N ASN A 325 1.44 -10.69 31.61
CA ASN A 325 2.61 -9.94 31.20
C ASN A 325 2.70 -9.70 29.68
N TYR A 326 1.56 -9.67 28.97
CA TYR A 326 1.56 -9.49 27.52
C TYR A 326 2.26 -8.19 27.08
N ASP A 327 2.14 -7.14 27.87
CA ASP A 327 2.74 -5.82 27.66
C ASP A 327 4.24 -5.75 28.00
N LYS A 328 4.82 -6.86 28.49
CA LYS A 328 6.26 -7.00 28.78
C LYS A 328 7.01 -7.80 27.71
N VAL A 329 6.31 -8.38 26.74
CA VAL A 329 6.95 -9.14 25.68
C VAL A 329 7.71 -8.18 24.75
N ARG A 330 8.99 -8.45 24.52
CA ARG A 330 9.88 -7.67 23.66
C ARG A 330 10.60 -8.61 22.70
N TYR A 331 10.34 -8.46 21.42
CA TYR A 331 10.92 -9.32 20.39
C TYR A 331 12.25 -8.77 19.88
N ASN A 332 13.29 -9.58 19.95
CA ASN A 332 14.53 -9.37 19.22
C ASN A 332 14.31 -9.67 17.74
N LEU A 333 15.08 -9.03 16.86
CA LEU A 333 15.16 -9.35 15.46
C LEU A 333 16.40 -10.18 15.19
N CYS A 334 16.22 -11.39 14.67
CA CYS A 334 17.28 -12.38 14.49
C CYS A 334 17.31 -12.92 13.06
N ARG A 335 18.43 -13.56 12.71
CA ARG A 335 18.54 -14.41 11.53
C ARG A 335 19.38 -15.64 11.81
N VAL A 336 19.17 -16.67 10.99
CA VAL A 336 19.96 -17.91 11.01
C VAL A 336 20.22 -18.36 9.58
N ALA A 337 21.39 -18.94 9.32
CA ALA A 337 21.71 -19.45 7.98
C ALA A 337 20.80 -20.63 7.63
N PHE A 338 20.31 -20.65 6.40
CA PHE A 338 19.48 -21.69 5.81
C PHE A 338 20.18 -22.32 4.61
N ASP A 339 20.28 -23.64 4.61
CA ASP A 339 20.76 -24.43 3.48
C ASP A 339 19.56 -24.95 2.65
N PRO A 340 19.28 -24.37 1.48
CA PRO A 340 18.11 -24.77 0.66
C PRO A 340 18.27 -26.14 0.00
N ASP A 341 19.48 -26.66 -0.15
CA ASP A 341 19.72 -27.98 -0.73
C ASP A 341 19.41 -29.09 0.28
N ARG A 342 19.76 -28.87 1.55
CA ARG A 342 19.53 -29.79 2.64
C ARG A 342 18.21 -29.56 3.37
N GLY A 343 17.65 -28.36 3.29
CA GLY A 343 16.48 -27.95 4.08
C GLY A 343 16.77 -27.86 5.57
N GLU A 344 17.92 -27.30 5.95
CA GLU A 344 18.41 -27.23 7.32
C GLU A 344 18.84 -25.80 7.68
N ILE A 345 18.69 -25.45 8.97
CA ILE A 345 19.28 -24.22 9.53
C ILE A 345 20.63 -24.54 10.19
N SER A 346 21.53 -23.56 10.21
CA SER A 346 22.86 -23.69 10.80
C SER A 346 23.09 -22.64 11.88
N HIS A 347 23.31 -23.10 13.11
CA HIS A 347 23.68 -22.21 14.23
C HIS A 347 25.11 -21.62 14.08
N PRO A 348 25.40 -20.47 14.73
CA PRO A 348 24.59 -19.79 15.72
C PRO A 348 23.51 -18.87 15.12
N ILE A 349 22.50 -18.52 15.94
CA ILE A 349 21.54 -17.44 15.64
C ILE A 349 22.25 -16.10 15.78
N ASP A 350 22.11 -15.25 14.77
CA ASP A 350 22.65 -13.89 14.73
C ASP A 350 21.56 -12.89 15.14
N THR A 351 21.74 -12.21 16.27
CA THR A 351 20.81 -11.17 16.73
C THR A 351 21.17 -9.84 16.08
N LEU A 352 20.34 -9.35 15.18
CA LEU A 352 20.54 -8.11 14.45
C LEU A 352 20.14 -6.88 15.25
N VAL A 353 18.98 -6.96 15.91
CA VAL A 353 18.47 -5.90 16.80
C VAL A 353 18.01 -6.54 18.11
N ARG A 354 18.59 -6.07 19.21
CA ARG A 354 18.30 -6.56 20.56
C ARG A 354 17.15 -5.75 21.17
N ALA A 355 16.20 -6.45 21.76
CA ALA A 355 15.04 -5.87 22.42
C ALA A 355 15.33 -5.51 23.88
N ASP A 356 15.96 -4.38 24.12
CA ASP A 356 16.24 -3.89 25.48
C ASP A 356 14.99 -3.22 26.10
N SER A 357 14.35 -2.31 25.36
CA SER A 357 13.16 -1.55 25.82
C SER A 357 12.01 -1.57 24.83
N LEU A 358 12.27 -1.90 23.58
CA LEU A 358 11.30 -1.90 22.48
C LEU A 358 11.21 -3.30 21.87
N SER A 359 10.15 -3.53 21.10
CA SER A 359 9.85 -4.77 20.40
C SER A 359 10.02 -4.58 18.90
N TYR A 360 10.62 -5.53 18.20
CA TYR A 360 10.92 -5.46 16.77
C TYR A 360 10.27 -6.61 16.04
N THR A 361 9.47 -6.29 15.01
CA THR A 361 8.62 -7.27 14.31
C THR A 361 8.62 -7.07 12.80
N PHE A 362 8.06 -8.01 12.04
CA PHE A 362 7.88 -7.93 10.59
C PHE A 362 9.16 -7.67 9.78
N PRO A 363 10.23 -8.50 9.90
CA PRO A 363 11.40 -8.34 9.06
C PRO A 363 11.05 -8.51 7.58
N ARG A 364 11.48 -7.57 6.74
CA ARG A 364 11.35 -7.63 5.28
C ARG A 364 12.62 -7.11 4.63
N ILE A 365 13.30 -7.99 3.93
CA ILE A 365 14.54 -7.66 3.23
C ILE A 365 14.17 -7.11 1.85
N SER A 366 14.83 -6.02 1.42
CA SER A 366 14.68 -5.51 0.06
C SER A 366 15.10 -6.56 -0.96
N PRO A 367 14.46 -6.66 -2.15
CA PRO A 367 14.78 -7.65 -3.17
C PRO A 367 16.26 -7.67 -3.61
N ASP A 368 16.95 -6.54 -3.54
CA ASP A 368 18.41 -6.44 -3.80
C ASP A 368 19.28 -6.96 -2.64
N GLY A 369 18.66 -7.31 -1.50
CA GLY A 369 19.35 -7.85 -0.32
C GLY A 369 20.04 -6.82 0.56
N ARG A 370 19.96 -5.53 0.24
CA ARG A 370 20.72 -4.49 0.93
C ARG A 370 20.07 -4.01 2.22
N PHE A 371 18.76 -3.83 2.23
CA PHE A 371 18.06 -3.24 3.37
C PHE A 371 17.18 -4.26 4.10
N LEU A 372 17.15 -4.16 5.41
CA LEU A 372 16.21 -4.84 6.28
C LEU A 372 15.27 -3.81 6.87
N MET A 373 14.00 -3.88 6.52
CA MET A 373 12.93 -3.08 7.09
C MET A 373 12.16 -3.88 8.14
N TYR A 374 11.74 -3.24 9.22
CA TYR A 374 11.03 -3.87 10.34
C TYR A 374 10.17 -2.84 11.07
N THR A 375 9.23 -3.31 11.90
CA THR A 375 8.39 -2.45 12.73
C THR A 375 8.92 -2.44 14.16
N GLU A 376 9.04 -1.26 14.75
CA GLU A 376 9.38 -1.02 16.15
C GLU A 376 8.13 -0.58 16.91
N THR A 377 7.92 -1.08 18.13
CA THR A 377 6.83 -0.69 19.01
C THR A 377 7.22 -0.89 20.48
N ALA A 378 6.47 -0.31 21.41
CA ALA A 378 6.77 -0.42 22.84
C ALA A 378 6.77 -1.87 23.35
N TYR A 379 5.90 -2.74 22.83
CA TYR A 379 5.81 -4.16 23.20
C TYR A 379 5.01 -4.98 22.20
N GLY A 380 5.06 -6.29 22.34
CA GLY A 380 4.22 -7.25 21.64
C GLY A 380 4.59 -7.45 20.17
N GLN A 381 3.70 -8.11 19.47
CA GLN A 381 3.90 -8.53 18.07
C GLN A 381 2.88 -7.95 17.09
N PHE A 382 1.76 -7.38 17.56
CA PHE A 382 0.65 -6.97 16.70
C PHE A 382 0.48 -5.44 16.68
N PRO A 383 1.37 -4.73 15.95
CA PRO A 383 1.52 -3.28 16.09
C PRO A 383 0.41 -2.46 15.43
N ILE A 384 -0.52 -3.05 14.66
CA ILE A 384 -1.47 -2.31 13.82
C ILE A 384 -2.42 -1.38 14.62
N TRP A 385 -2.57 -1.62 15.92
CA TRP A 385 -3.34 -0.78 16.84
C TRP A 385 -2.48 -0.10 17.90
N HIS A 386 -1.15 -0.09 17.71
CA HIS A 386 -0.21 0.58 18.57
C HIS A 386 0.17 1.93 17.96
N PRO A 387 -0.26 3.09 18.51
CA PRO A 387 0.04 4.40 17.93
C PRO A 387 1.53 4.72 17.86
N ASP A 388 2.33 4.06 18.70
CA ASP A 388 3.78 4.17 18.77
C ASP A 388 4.53 3.26 17.77
N ALA A 389 3.80 2.54 16.92
CA ALA A 389 4.42 1.67 15.94
C ALA A 389 5.03 2.46 14.78
N GLU A 390 6.33 2.32 14.58
CA GLU A 390 7.12 2.99 13.55
C GLU A 390 7.87 1.99 12.68
N ILE A 391 8.02 2.32 11.40
CA ILE A 391 8.87 1.54 10.49
C ILE A 391 10.32 1.99 10.66
N ARG A 392 11.20 1.03 10.85
CA ARG A 392 12.65 1.20 10.93
C ARG A 392 13.32 0.48 9.77
N MET A 393 14.52 0.91 9.43
CA MET A 393 15.33 0.27 8.40
C MET A 393 16.81 0.22 8.80
N MET A 394 17.46 -0.90 8.43
CA MET A 394 18.90 -1.13 8.62
C MET A 394 19.53 -1.43 7.26
N ASP A 395 20.64 -0.80 6.96
CA ASP A 395 21.58 -1.23 5.90
C ASP A 395 22.30 -2.48 6.38
N LEU A 396 22.11 -3.60 5.70
CA LEU A 396 22.63 -4.92 6.10
C LEU A 396 24.15 -5.06 5.88
N GLU A 397 24.72 -4.28 4.95
CA GLU A 397 26.16 -4.32 4.67
C GLU A 397 26.94 -3.75 5.86
N ASN A 398 26.51 -2.61 6.36
CA ASN A 398 27.21 -1.88 7.42
C ASN A 398 26.57 -2.07 8.81
N ARG A 399 25.41 -2.69 8.89
CA ARG A 399 24.55 -2.82 10.09
C ARG A 399 24.24 -1.46 10.73
N THR A 400 23.98 -0.45 9.90
CA THR A 400 23.68 0.90 10.35
C THR A 400 22.20 1.22 10.16
N ALA A 401 21.63 1.94 11.13
CA ALA A 401 20.25 2.42 11.01
C ALA A 401 20.13 3.51 9.94
N VAL A 402 19.06 3.47 9.18
CA VAL A 402 18.68 4.50 8.21
C VAL A 402 17.60 5.38 8.85
N ASP A 403 17.69 6.69 8.61
CA ASP A 403 16.67 7.63 9.08
C ASP A 403 15.36 7.46 8.29
N MET A 404 14.30 7.03 8.97
CA MET A 404 12.95 6.79 8.42
C MET A 404 11.94 7.87 8.83
N SER A 405 12.39 9.00 9.38
CA SER A 405 11.52 10.06 9.90
C SER A 405 10.56 10.64 8.85
N ALA A 406 10.98 10.70 7.58
CA ALA A 406 10.12 11.19 6.50
C ALA A 406 8.95 10.24 6.15
N LEU A 407 9.08 8.96 6.49
CA LEU A 407 8.05 7.95 6.23
C LEU A 407 7.03 7.89 7.37
N ASN A 408 7.49 7.91 8.62
CA ASN A 408 6.67 7.69 9.80
C ASN A 408 5.74 8.87 10.12
N SER A 409 4.68 8.59 10.83
CA SER A 409 3.66 9.54 11.28
C SER A 409 3.44 9.47 12.80
N PRO A 410 2.67 10.38 13.40
CA PRO A 410 2.32 10.28 14.83
C PRO A 410 1.37 9.13 15.22
N ASP A 411 0.88 8.35 14.26
CA ASP A 411 0.03 7.17 14.49
C ASP A 411 0.68 5.95 13.84
N THR A 412 0.13 4.77 14.04
CA THR A 412 0.65 3.49 13.59
C THR A 412 1.10 3.49 12.13
N ASP A 413 2.36 3.12 11.90
CA ASP A 413 2.93 2.77 10.60
C ASP A 413 3.56 1.37 10.68
N SER A 414 3.06 0.41 9.87
CA SER A 414 3.43 -1.00 10.00
C SER A 414 3.10 -1.82 8.75
N TYR A 415 3.30 -3.15 8.78
CA TYR A 415 2.94 -4.09 7.71
C TYR A 415 3.47 -3.69 6.33
N HIS A 416 4.75 -3.39 6.26
CA HIS A 416 5.45 -2.96 5.06
C HIS A 416 5.78 -4.11 4.11
N SER A 417 5.86 -3.79 2.82
CA SER A 417 6.24 -4.70 1.74
C SER A 417 7.01 -3.94 0.65
N TRP A 418 8.04 -4.57 0.09
CA TRP A 418 8.86 -4.00 -0.98
C TRP A 418 8.25 -4.25 -2.36
N SER A 419 8.46 -3.31 -3.29
CA SER A 419 8.33 -3.56 -4.73
C SER A 419 9.45 -4.47 -5.22
N SER A 420 9.23 -5.13 -6.37
CA SER A 420 10.20 -6.08 -6.93
C SER A 420 11.56 -5.47 -7.28
N ASN A 421 11.62 -4.16 -7.53
CA ASN A 421 12.83 -3.42 -7.88
C ASN A 421 13.55 -2.75 -6.69
N SER A 422 13.08 -2.94 -5.46
CA SER A 422 13.63 -2.34 -4.23
C SER A 422 13.48 -0.81 -4.09
N ASP A 423 12.83 -0.13 -5.04
CA ASP A 423 12.72 1.33 -5.04
C ASP A 423 11.46 1.85 -4.33
N TRP A 424 10.48 0.97 -4.09
CA TRP A 424 9.19 1.35 -3.51
C TRP A 424 8.84 0.46 -2.33
N VAL A 425 8.16 1.06 -1.37
CA VAL A 425 7.57 0.36 -0.22
C VAL A 425 6.10 0.75 -0.11
N VAL A 426 5.24 -0.25 0.07
CA VAL A 426 3.88 -0.04 0.54
C VAL A 426 3.80 -0.44 2.01
N PHE A 427 3.07 0.32 2.80
CA PHE A 427 2.86 0.04 4.22
C PHE A 427 1.48 0.49 4.68
N SER A 428 1.05 -0.03 5.81
CA SER A 428 -0.23 0.29 6.44
C SER A 428 -0.07 1.44 7.41
N SER A 429 -0.88 2.50 7.26
CA SER A 429 -0.86 3.67 8.13
C SER A 429 -2.25 4.06 8.61
N ARG A 430 -2.34 4.59 9.82
CA ARG A 430 -3.57 5.13 10.41
C ARG A 430 -3.54 6.66 10.54
N ARG A 431 -2.58 7.32 9.90
CA ARG A 431 -2.27 8.75 10.00
C ARG A 431 -3.42 9.71 9.71
N ASP A 432 -4.44 9.30 8.94
CA ASP A 432 -5.52 10.21 8.53
C ASP A 432 -6.55 10.45 9.62
N ASN A 433 -7.00 9.37 10.30
CA ASN A 433 -8.12 9.48 11.24
C ASN A 433 -8.00 8.57 12.47
N GLY A 434 -6.90 7.83 12.61
CA GLY A 434 -6.65 6.92 13.73
C GLY A 434 -7.59 5.71 13.82
N LEU A 435 -8.44 5.47 12.80
CA LEU A 435 -9.40 4.37 12.77
C LEU A 435 -9.16 3.44 11.58
N TYR A 436 -9.15 3.98 10.37
CA TYR A 436 -8.92 3.21 9.16
C TYR A 436 -7.43 3.06 8.88
N THR A 437 -7.02 1.84 8.62
CA THR A 437 -5.68 1.52 8.15
C THR A 437 -5.68 1.56 6.62
N LEU A 438 -4.95 2.50 6.06
CA LEU A 438 -4.85 2.72 4.62
C LEU A 438 -3.45 2.38 4.10
N PRO A 439 -3.31 1.89 2.85
CA PRO A 439 -2.02 1.65 2.24
C PRO A 439 -1.39 2.97 1.79
N TYR A 440 -0.16 3.20 2.20
CA TYR A 440 0.67 4.31 1.75
C TYR A 440 1.86 3.80 0.96
N ILE A 441 2.24 4.52 -0.09
CA ILE A 441 3.40 4.20 -0.93
C ILE A 441 4.49 5.22 -0.66
N CYS A 442 5.74 4.74 -0.54
CA CYS A 442 6.92 5.55 -0.31
C CYS A 442 8.03 5.17 -1.30
N TYR A 443 8.68 6.16 -1.90
CA TYR A 443 9.90 5.95 -2.65
C TYR A 443 11.09 5.84 -1.71
N ILE A 444 11.93 4.84 -1.94
CA ILE A 444 13.20 4.66 -1.23
C ILE A 444 14.33 5.00 -2.21
N GLY A 445 15.06 6.06 -1.92
CA GLY A 445 16.20 6.46 -2.75
C GLY A 445 17.32 5.42 -2.73
N LYS A 446 18.23 5.50 -3.70
CA LYS A 446 19.41 4.61 -3.76
C LYS A 446 20.31 4.69 -2.53
N ASP A 447 20.24 5.79 -1.78
CA ASP A 447 20.90 5.99 -0.48
C ASP A 447 20.11 5.41 0.70
N GLY A 448 18.97 4.78 0.44
CA GLY A 448 18.05 4.22 1.43
C GLY A 448 17.09 5.23 2.05
N LYS A 449 17.18 6.51 1.72
CA LYS A 449 16.33 7.52 2.34
C LYS A 449 14.90 7.50 1.79
N PRO A 450 13.90 7.48 2.68
CA PRO A 450 12.52 7.54 2.27
C PRO A 450 12.12 8.95 1.82
N SER A 451 11.27 9.05 0.79
CA SER A 451 10.54 10.25 0.48
C SER A 451 9.32 10.40 1.41
N LYS A 452 8.61 11.54 1.33
CA LYS A 452 7.28 11.66 1.91
C LYS A 452 6.34 10.63 1.26
N PRO A 453 5.65 9.80 2.05
CA PRO A 453 4.71 8.83 1.51
C PRO A 453 3.42 9.48 1.00
N PHE A 454 2.72 8.77 0.11
CA PHE A 454 1.42 9.17 -0.43
C PHE A 454 0.41 8.01 -0.39
N LEU A 455 -0.89 8.36 -0.31
CA LEU A 455 -2.01 7.42 -0.28
C LEU A 455 -2.31 6.87 -1.68
#